data_1a9d72ef2e487cddab5a142c2d73bca2
#
_entry.id   1a9d72ef2e487cddab5a142c2d73bca2
#
_cell.length_a   1.000
_cell.length_b   1.000
_cell.length_c   1.000
_cell.angle_alpha   90.00
_cell.angle_beta   90.00
_cell.angle_gamma   90.00
#
_symmetry.space_group_name_H-M   'P 1'
#
loop_
_entity.id
_entity.type
_entity.pdbx_description
1 polymer ?
#
loop_
_entity_poly.entity_id
_entity_poly.type
_entity_poly.pdbx_seq_one_letter_code
_entity_poly.pdbx_strand_id
1 'polypeptide(L)'
;MKDKAIKDILTENERRNAIVYAKFNPITGEGSVGKRVKCTISDFPIHTQWLPERIMKVPLVRQLIEAGSISKFLTDYMGVEDNQDDRLKVIEQFVRIRSREDFPFWAATFVYIKAKGGGEDVLFRLTRPQRRFVDRLEKLRIAGKPIRIILLKARQWGGSTTSQLYMAWLQLLHKTGLNSLIIAHQGAGSDEIKDMFDRMIKSYPVEMLYKIDEAYNENEPKIVGVGKSGSISRIPQRNCKIKIGTAERPDSCRGGDYNLVHLSEVGIWKATEGKKPEDIVRSACSGILLKPYTMIVYESTANGTGNFFHREYTAAKEGKSQFEAMFVSWFDIEQYTLAFDSDKEKWDFAEWLYQNRDNENTDSEREECGKYLWSLWEKGATLEAIHWYIAERRKYNDHGQMAAEFPSDDVEAFVHSGARVFDKYKVDAMRKTCKKPKYVGEVCADADEGKNALQNLRFVKDKQGLLHIWELRKQMKRKLLQIVTSRLSMWVDVPIKQTSLLFLCLTVCL
;
A
#
# COMPACT_ATOMS: atom_id res chain seq x y z
N MET A 1 21.23 26.27 26.08
CA MET A 1 19.94 25.91 25.48
C MET A 1 20.13 25.12 24.19
N LYS A 2 21.00 25.54 23.26
CA LYS A 2 21.26 24.88 21.98
C LYS A 2 21.75 23.42 22.16
N ASP A 3 22.79 23.19 22.90
CA ASP A 3 23.36 21.85 23.12
C ASP A 3 22.36 20.88 23.76
N LYS A 4 21.44 21.40 24.60
CA LYS A 4 20.36 20.55 25.14
C LYS A 4 19.40 20.09 24.05
N ALA A 5 18.98 20.99 23.15
CA ALA A 5 18.09 20.63 22.05
C ALA A 5 18.72 19.58 21.12
N ILE A 6 20.02 19.67 20.84
CA ILE A 6 20.73 18.69 20.00
C ILE A 6 20.83 17.33 20.70
N LYS A 7 21.13 17.31 22.02
CA LYS A 7 21.09 16.07 22.80
C LYS A 7 19.70 15.42 22.80
N ASP A 8 18.64 16.22 22.92
CA ASP A 8 17.26 15.72 22.86
C ASP A 8 16.94 15.09 21.48
N ILE A 9 17.42 15.72 20.38
CA ILE A 9 17.29 15.16 19.02
C ILE A 9 18.05 13.84 18.92
N LEU A 10 19.28 13.75 19.37
CA LEU A 10 20.07 12.52 19.30
C LEU A 10 19.44 11.40 20.13
N THR A 11 18.96 11.70 21.34
CA THR A 11 18.26 10.74 22.19
C THR A 11 16.98 10.22 21.54
N GLU A 12 16.19 11.11 20.93
CA GLU A 12 15.00 10.70 20.17
C GLU A 12 15.37 9.89 18.93
N ASN A 13 16.49 10.23 18.24
CA ASN A 13 16.99 9.46 17.13
C ASN A 13 17.38 8.03 17.52
N GLU A 14 18.06 7.85 18.64
CA GLU A 14 18.38 6.53 19.20
C GLU A 14 17.11 5.73 19.49
N ARG A 15 16.11 6.36 20.10
CA ARG A 15 14.81 5.74 20.34
C ARG A 15 14.14 5.30 19.05
N ARG A 16 14.16 6.13 17.99
CA ARG A 16 13.60 5.80 16.66
C ARG A 16 14.37 4.66 16.01
N ASN A 17 15.69 4.71 16.03
CA ASN A 17 16.55 3.65 15.51
C ASN A 17 16.29 2.32 16.23
N ALA A 18 16.14 2.32 17.55
CA ALA A 18 15.78 1.12 18.32
C ALA A 18 14.43 0.51 17.87
N ILE A 19 13.49 1.32 17.43
CA ILE A 19 12.21 0.85 16.86
C ILE A 19 12.39 0.34 15.42
N VAL A 20 13.14 1.06 14.57
CA VAL A 20 13.36 0.69 13.18
C VAL A 20 14.13 -0.62 13.08
N TYR A 21 15.19 -0.76 13.88
CA TYR A 21 16.07 -1.94 13.91
C TYR A 21 15.74 -2.92 15.03
N ALA A 22 14.50 -2.85 15.58
CA ALA A 22 14.06 -3.78 16.61
C ALA A 22 14.28 -5.24 16.16
N LYS A 23 14.84 -6.03 17.06
CA LYS A 23 15.13 -7.44 16.80
C LYS A 23 13.88 -8.17 16.30
N PHE A 24 14.03 -8.83 15.19
CA PHE A 24 12.99 -9.64 14.58
C PHE A 24 13.55 -10.98 14.09
N ASN A 25 13.02 -12.04 14.64
CA ASN A 25 13.33 -13.40 14.18
C ASN A 25 12.02 -14.15 13.94
N PRO A 26 11.61 -14.32 12.65
CA PRO A 26 10.36 -15.01 12.33
C PRO A 26 10.36 -16.49 12.77
N ILE A 27 11.54 -17.11 12.85
CA ILE A 27 11.65 -18.53 13.22
C ILE A 27 11.38 -18.73 14.72
N THR A 28 11.97 -17.92 15.60
CA THR A 28 11.61 -17.97 17.02
C THR A 28 10.31 -17.23 17.33
N GLY A 29 9.90 -16.30 16.48
CA GLY A 29 8.76 -15.40 16.69
C GLY A 29 9.09 -14.14 17.51
N GLU A 30 10.35 -13.99 17.96
CA GLU A 30 10.80 -12.82 18.71
C GLU A 30 10.66 -11.53 17.86
N GLY A 31 10.07 -10.49 18.44
CA GLY A 31 9.84 -9.22 17.74
C GLY A 31 8.75 -9.25 16.65
N SER A 32 8.06 -10.37 16.48
CA SER A 32 6.89 -10.45 15.59
C SER A 32 5.72 -9.66 16.16
N VAL A 33 4.93 -9.05 15.26
CA VAL A 33 3.74 -8.26 15.63
C VAL A 33 2.62 -9.12 16.21
N GLY A 34 1.71 -8.47 16.94
CA GLY A 34 0.57 -9.12 17.59
C GLY A 34 0.89 -9.64 19.00
N LYS A 35 -0.14 -10.11 19.69
CA LYS A 35 0.03 -10.70 21.04
C LYS A 35 0.71 -12.05 20.95
N ARG A 36 1.80 -12.21 21.71
CA ARG A 36 2.60 -13.44 21.74
C ARG A 36 2.88 -13.91 23.13
N VAL A 37 2.97 -15.22 23.28
CA VAL A 37 3.33 -15.92 24.53
C VAL A 37 4.73 -16.49 24.34
N LYS A 38 5.64 -16.16 25.27
CA LYS A 38 6.95 -16.79 25.35
C LYS A 38 6.78 -18.18 25.98
N CYS A 39 7.27 -19.19 25.31
CA CYS A 39 7.25 -20.56 25.78
C CYS A 39 8.61 -21.25 25.58
N THR A 40 8.88 -22.27 26.37
CA THR A 40 10.10 -23.08 26.28
C THR A 40 9.72 -24.56 26.30
N ILE A 41 10.24 -25.32 25.32
CA ILE A 41 10.11 -26.77 25.21
C ILE A 41 11.54 -27.29 25.11
N SER A 42 12.02 -27.97 26.14
CA SER A 42 13.45 -28.23 26.37
C SER A 42 14.13 -29.12 25.31
N ASP A 43 13.39 -30.06 24.73
CA ASP A 43 13.86 -30.99 23.72
C ASP A 43 13.28 -30.72 22.31
N PHE A 44 12.73 -29.55 22.10
CA PHE A 44 12.27 -29.09 20.79
C PHE A 44 13.43 -28.47 19.99
N PRO A 45 13.47 -28.58 18.65
CA PRO A 45 14.53 -28.00 17.82
C PRO A 45 14.73 -26.47 18.04
N ILE A 46 13.64 -25.76 18.37
CA ILE A 46 13.67 -24.34 18.76
C ILE A 46 13.19 -24.26 20.21
N HIS A 47 14.10 -24.29 21.16
CA HIS A 47 13.76 -24.38 22.59
C HIS A 47 12.87 -23.25 23.07
N THR A 48 13.22 -22.01 22.79
CA THR A 48 12.44 -20.81 23.22
C THR A 48 11.79 -20.16 22.03
N GLN A 49 10.49 -19.97 22.12
CA GLN A 49 9.66 -19.41 21.05
C GLN A 49 8.69 -18.36 21.58
N TRP A 50 8.32 -17.41 20.74
CA TRP A 50 7.24 -16.41 20.97
C TRP A 50 6.09 -16.71 20.02
N LEU A 51 5.13 -17.49 20.48
CA LEU A 51 4.01 -17.97 19.67
C LEU A 51 2.84 -16.98 19.70
N PRO A 52 2.06 -16.87 18.60
CA PRO A 52 0.81 -16.13 18.65
C PRO A 52 -0.09 -16.62 19.77
N GLU A 53 -0.63 -15.71 20.61
CA GLU A 53 -1.45 -16.09 21.78
C GLU A 53 -2.59 -17.05 21.42
N ARG A 54 -3.19 -16.89 20.23
CA ARG A 54 -4.30 -17.73 19.76
C ARG A 54 -3.93 -19.19 19.56
N ILE A 55 -2.66 -19.52 19.34
CA ILE A 55 -2.22 -20.92 19.15
C ILE A 55 -2.43 -21.75 20.42
N MET A 56 -2.49 -21.09 21.60
CA MET A 56 -2.79 -21.71 22.89
C MET A 56 -4.20 -22.30 22.97
N LYS A 57 -5.10 -21.94 22.04
CA LYS A 57 -6.43 -22.56 21.93
C LYS A 57 -6.39 -23.97 21.35
N VAL A 58 -5.27 -24.35 20.69
CA VAL A 58 -5.07 -25.68 20.12
C VAL A 58 -4.59 -26.61 21.24
N PRO A 59 -5.34 -27.69 21.59
CA PRO A 59 -5.01 -28.56 22.71
C PRO A 59 -3.60 -29.12 22.67
N LEU A 60 -3.16 -29.65 21.51
CA LEU A 60 -1.82 -30.20 21.33
C LEU A 60 -0.73 -29.19 21.71
N VAL A 61 -0.82 -27.96 21.23
CA VAL A 61 0.19 -26.93 21.51
C VAL A 61 0.19 -26.53 22.97
N ARG A 62 -1.00 -26.34 23.57
CA ARG A 62 -1.13 -26.00 24.98
C ARG A 62 -0.54 -27.10 25.86
N GLN A 63 -0.92 -28.35 25.67
CA GLN A 63 -0.43 -29.51 26.44
C GLN A 63 1.08 -29.71 26.26
N LEU A 64 1.62 -29.55 25.07
CA LEU A 64 3.06 -29.64 24.80
C LEU A 64 3.85 -28.54 25.55
N ILE A 65 3.31 -27.32 25.61
CA ILE A 65 3.94 -26.23 26.37
C ILE A 65 3.82 -26.47 27.90
N GLU A 66 2.67 -26.97 28.36
CA GLU A 66 2.46 -27.34 29.78
C GLU A 66 3.41 -28.48 30.20
N ALA A 67 3.64 -29.48 29.34
CA ALA A 67 4.60 -30.55 29.57
C ALA A 67 6.06 -30.05 29.65
N GLY A 68 6.37 -28.99 28.88
CA GLY A 68 7.71 -28.38 28.82
C GLY A 68 8.76 -29.21 28.07
N SER A 69 8.41 -30.39 27.59
CA SER A 69 9.23 -31.26 26.72
C SER A 69 8.36 -32.21 25.89
N ILE A 70 8.84 -32.63 24.73
CA ILE A 70 8.18 -33.64 23.89
C ILE A 70 8.11 -34.99 24.64
N SER A 71 9.18 -35.36 25.32
CA SER A 71 9.25 -36.60 26.10
C SER A 71 8.09 -36.69 27.10
N LYS A 72 7.93 -35.66 27.95
CA LYS A 72 6.83 -35.60 28.91
C LYS A 72 5.44 -35.52 28.23
N PHE A 73 5.34 -34.83 27.12
CA PHE A 73 4.08 -34.79 26.37
C PHE A 73 3.66 -36.18 25.88
N LEU A 74 4.58 -36.95 25.34
CA LEU A 74 4.32 -38.31 24.87
C LEU A 74 3.87 -39.22 26.03
N THR A 75 4.58 -39.21 27.16
CA THR A 75 4.25 -40.05 28.31
C THR A 75 2.97 -39.60 29.05
N ASP A 76 2.87 -38.30 29.40
CA ASP A 76 1.87 -37.80 30.33
C ASP A 76 0.51 -37.50 29.65
N TYR A 77 0.54 -37.12 28.36
CA TYR A 77 -0.67 -36.74 27.63
C TYR A 77 -1.08 -37.73 26.53
N MET A 78 -0.11 -38.42 25.89
CA MET A 78 -0.41 -39.42 24.87
C MET A 78 -0.39 -40.86 25.37
N GLY A 79 0.23 -41.12 26.52
CA GLY A 79 0.32 -42.44 27.12
C GLY A 79 1.18 -43.43 26.30
N VAL A 80 2.17 -42.90 25.55
CA VAL A 80 3.08 -43.70 24.73
C VAL A 80 4.52 -43.53 25.23
N GLU A 81 5.34 -44.55 24.97
CA GLU A 81 6.76 -44.49 25.26
C GLU A 81 7.44 -43.47 24.34
N ASP A 82 8.45 -42.76 24.87
CA ASP A 82 9.21 -41.78 24.11
C ASP A 82 10.08 -42.50 23.04
N ASN A 83 9.77 -42.25 21.78
CA ASN A 83 10.51 -42.78 20.63
C ASN A 83 10.66 -41.72 19.55
N GLN A 84 11.61 -41.95 18.64
CA GLN A 84 11.97 -40.95 17.62
C GLN A 84 10.84 -40.66 16.63
N ASP A 85 10.07 -41.68 16.23
CA ASP A 85 9.01 -41.53 15.23
C ASP A 85 7.85 -40.64 15.77
N ASP A 86 7.45 -40.89 17.01
CA ASP A 86 6.38 -40.10 17.64
C ASP A 86 6.86 -38.66 17.97
N ARG A 87 8.13 -38.49 18.34
CA ARG A 87 8.73 -37.15 18.44
C ARG A 87 8.63 -36.36 17.14
N LEU A 88 9.00 -37.00 16.01
CA LEU A 88 8.92 -36.35 14.69
C LEU A 88 7.49 -36.00 14.32
N LYS A 89 6.50 -36.85 14.61
CA LYS A 89 5.07 -36.55 14.37
C LYS A 89 4.60 -35.34 15.19
N VAL A 90 4.99 -35.25 16.48
CA VAL A 90 4.66 -34.14 17.33
C VAL A 90 5.25 -32.83 16.77
N ILE A 91 6.53 -32.86 16.38
CA ILE A 91 7.19 -31.69 15.77
C ILE A 91 6.49 -31.29 14.49
N GLU A 92 6.20 -32.22 13.61
CA GLU A 92 5.52 -31.95 12.34
C GLU A 92 4.14 -31.32 12.56
N GLN A 93 3.33 -31.89 13.42
CA GLN A 93 2.02 -31.35 13.73
C GLN A 93 2.11 -29.93 14.36
N PHE A 94 3.04 -29.72 15.26
CA PHE A 94 3.29 -28.41 15.83
C PHE A 94 3.68 -27.39 14.73
N VAL A 95 4.59 -27.73 13.83
CA VAL A 95 5.02 -26.88 12.72
C VAL A 95 3.85 -26.57 11.79
N ARG A 96 2.98 -27.54 11.48
CA ARG A 96 1.76 -27.33 10.69
C ARG A 96 0.80 -26.35 11.35
N ILE A 97 0.53 -26.54 12.66
CA ILE A 97 -0.34 -25.65 13.43
C ILE A 97 0.24 -24.23 13.47
N ARG A 98 1.53 -24.12 13.77
CA ARG A 98 2.21 -22.84 13.83
C ARG A 98 2.22 -22.14 12.47
N SER A 99 2.49 -22.85 11.39
CA SER A 99 2.46 -22.29 10.03
C SER A 99 1.09 -21.71 9.67
N ARG A 100 0.00 -22.34 10.12
CA ARG A 100 -1.36 -21.85 9.93
C ARG A 100 -1.66 -20.61 10.77
N GLU A 101 -1.05 -20.47 11.93
CA GLU A 101 -1.38 -19.39 12.86
C GLU A 101 -0.35 -18.25 12.85
N ASP A 102 0.77 -18.40 12.16
CA ASP A 102 1.90 -17.47 12.17
C ASP A 102 2.46 -17.23 10.76
N PHE A 103 1.88 -16.29 10.02
CA PHE A 103 2.30 -15.96 8.65
C PHE A 103 3.80 -15.67 8.53
N PRO A 104 4.44 -14.83 9.42
CA PRO A 104 5.89 -14.61 9.35
C PRO A 104 6.73 -15.89 9.49
N PHE A 105 6.30 -16.80 10.36
CA PHE A 105 6.97 -18.11 10.52
C PHE A 105 6.84 -18.94 9.25
N TRP A 106 5.60 -19.09 8.74
CA TRP A 106 5.35 -19.83 7.51
C TRP A 106 6.17 -19.30 6.33
N ALA A 107 6.17 -17.97 6.15
CA ALA A 107 6.89 -17.34 5.05
C ALA A 107 8.41 -17.57 5.13
N ALA A 108 8.99 -17.42 6.33
CA ALA A 108 10.43 -17.60 6.54
C ALA A 108 10.89 -19.05 6.59
N THR A 109 9.95 -20.01 6.61
CA THR A 109 10.26 -21.44 6.65
C THR A 109 10.06 -22.11 5.29
N PHE A 110 9.03 -21.72 4.54
CA PHE A 110 8.58 -22.46 3.36
C PHE A 110 8.52 -21.65 2.06
N VAL A 111 8.67 -20.33 2.11
CA VAL A 111 8.47 -19.49 0.92
C VAL A 111 9.80 -18.97 0.39
N TYR A 112 10.20 -19.48 -0.76
CA TYR A 112 11.36 -19.00 -1.48
C TYR A 112 10.97 -17.90 -2.47
N ILE A 113 11.75 -16.83 -2.49
CA ILE A 113 11.64 -15.72 -3.43
C ILE A 113 12.98 -15.45 -4.10
N LYS A 114 12.94 -14.79 -5.27
CA LYS A 114 14.15 -14.35 -5.96
C LYS A 114 14.90 -13.33 -5.11
N ALA A 115 16.20 -13.53 -4.93
CA ALA A 115 17.05 -12.56 -4.25
C ALA A 115 17.13 -11.26 -5.06
N LYS A 116 16.95 -10.09 -4.41
CA LYS A 116 16.92 -8.77 -5.06
C LYS A 116 18.26 -8.41 -5.73
N GLY A 117 19.38 -8.88 -5.20
CA GLY A 117 20.72 -8.69 -5.75
C GLY A 117 21.18 -9.74 -6.76
N GLY A 118 20.31 -10.66 -7.17
CA GLY A 118 20.69 -11.86 -7.95
C GLY A 118 21.21 -12.99 -7.05
N GLY A 119 21.56 -14.13 -7.65
CA GLY A 119 22.01 -15.33 -6.94
C GLY A 119 20.88 -16.31 -6.69
N GLU A 120 21.04 -17.18 -5.67
CA GLU A 120 20.08 -18.19 -5.30
C GLU A 120 18.81 -17.60 -4.66
N ASP A 121 17.72 -18.37 -4.74
CA ASP A 121 16.47 -18.01 -4.08
C ASP A 121 16.64 -17.98 -2.55
N VAL A 122 15.99 -17.03 -1.91
CA VAL A 122 16.07 -16.82 -0.46
C VAL A 122 14.70 -16.99 0.19
N LEU A 123 14.69 -17.43 1.45
CA LEU A 123 13.47 -17.49 2.25
C LEU A 123 12.91 -16.08 2.51
N PHE A 124 11.59 -15.93 2.39
CA PHE A 124 10.91 -14.66 2.53
C PHE A 124 10.84 -14.20 3.99
N ARG A 125 11.65 -13.24 4.33
CA ARG A 125 11.65 -12.58 5.64
C ARG A 125 11.04 -11.20 5.53
N LEU A 126 10.00 -10.93 6.31
CA LEU A 126 9.26 -9.68 6.28
C LEU A 126 10.11 -8.50 6.76
N THR A 127 10.15 -7.43 5.99
CA THR A 127 10.64 -6.13 6.40
C THR A 127 9.69 -5.47 7.40
N ARG A 128 10.10 -4.39 8.05
CA ARG A 128 9.28 -3.69 9.04
C ARG A 128 7.92 -3.22 8.48
N PRO A 129 7.83 -2.52 7.32
CA PRO A 129 6.54 -2.15 6.76
C PRO A 129 5.69 -3.34 6.36
N GLN A 130 6.28 -4.43 5.87
CA GLN A 130 5.55 -5.67 5.58
C GLN A 130 4.96 -6.29 6.85
N ARG A 131 5.68 -6.28 7.97
CA ARG A 131 5.16 -6.75 9.27
C ARG A 131 3.95 -5.92 9.72
N ARG A 132 4.00 -4.59 9.58
CA ARG A 132 2.86 -3.70 9.86
C ARG A 132 1.65 -3.99 8.97
N PHE A 133 1.89 -4.23 7.70
CA PHE A 133 0.82 -4.59 6.76
C PHE A 133 0.20 -5.95 7.10
N VAL A 134 1.00 -6.97 7.35
CA VAL A 134 0.51 -8.31 7.77
C VAL A 134 -0.25 -8.21 9.09
N ASP A 135 0.19 -7.42 10.06
CA ASP A 135 -0.54 -7.18 11.31
C ASP A 135 -1.96 -6.63 11.04
N ARG A 136 -2.09 -5.73 10.05
CA ARG A 136 -3.39 -5.19 9.67
C ARG A 136 -4.29 -6.25 9.03
N LEU A 137 -3.74 -7.05 8.10
CA LEU A 137 -4.45 -8.17 7.49
C LEU A 137 -4.92 -9.19 8.54
N GLU A 138 -4.03 -9.56 9.47
CA GLU A 138 -4.32 -10.50 10.54
C GLU A 138 -5.36 -9.99 11.54
N LYS A 139 -5.34 -8.72 11.89
CA LYS A 139 -6.38 -8.12 12.75
C LYS A 139 -7.77 -8.28 12.16
N LEU A 140 -7.92 -8.04 10.85
CA LEU A 140 -9.19 -8.23 10.15
C LEU A 140 -9.58 -9.72 10.07
N ARG A 141 -8.64 -10.58 9.67
CA ARG A 141 -8.89 -12.02 9.56
C ARG A 141 -9.29 -12.65 10.89
N ILE A 142 -8.55 -12.36 11.96
CA ILE A 142 -8.82 -12.91 13.30
C ILE A 142 -10.15 -12.40 13.86
N ALA A 143 -10.51 -11.16 13.56
CA ALA A 143 -11.81 -10.59 13.91
C ALA A 143 -12.99 -11.16 13.10
N GLY A 144 -12.73 -12.07 12.15
CA GLY A 144 -13.74 -12.62 11.26
C GLY A 144 -14.34 -11.61 10.28
N LYS A 145 -13.59 -10.53 9.98
CA LYS A 145 -14.01 -9.47 9.06
C LYS A 145 -13.49 -9.72 7.65
N PRO A 146 -14.19 -9.24 6.61
CA PRO A 146 -13.64 -9.19 5.27
C PRO A 146 -12.42 -8.24 5.25
N ILE A 147 -11.38 -8.61 4.50
CA ILE A 147 -10.19 -7.79 4.35
C ILE A 147 -10.41 -6.82 3.19
N ARG A 148 -10.40 -5.52 3.46
CA ARG A 148 -10.57 -4.44 2.47
C ARG A 148 -9.57 -3.35 2.78
N ILE A 149 -8.50 -3.25 1.99
CA ILE A 149 -7.40 -2.31 2.24
C ILE A 149 -7.05 -1.57 0.94
N ILE A 150 -6.86 -0.26 1.06
CA ILE A 150 -6.24 0.57 0.02
C ILE A 150 -4.87 0.98 0.52
N LEU A 151 -3.83 0.54 -0.18
CA LEU A 151 -2.44 0.69 0.20
C LEU A 151 -1.75 1.70 -0.73
N LEU A 152 -1.51 2.89 -0.23
CA LEU A 152 -0.67 3.90 -0.85
C LEU A 152 0.75 3.76 -0.32
N LYS A 153 1.73 3.77 -1.21
CA LYS A 153 3.11 3.37 -0.84
C LYS A 153 4.18 4.18 -1.56
N ALA A 154 5.35 4.31 -0.93
CA ALA A 154 6.61 4.56 -1.62
C ALA A 154 7.04 3.33 -2.44
N ARG A 155 7.97 3.49 -3.37
CA ARG A 155 8.44 2.39 -4.23
C ARG A 155 9.18 1.28 -3.49
N GLN A 156 9.18 0.09 -4.05
CA GLN A 156 10.08 -1.06 -3.82
C GLN A 156 10.16 -1.63 -2.39
N TRP A 157 9.10 -1.57 -1.59
CA TRP A 157 9.08 -2.19 -0.24
C TRP A 157 8.52 -3.62 -0.20
N GLY A 158 8.11 -4.15 -1.37
CA GLY A 158 7.63 -5.54 -1.49
C GLY A 158 6.19 -5.77 -1.02
N GLY A 159 5.33 -4.75 -1.05
CA GLY A 159 3.92 -4.85 -0.65
C GLY A 159 3.10 -5.76 -1.54
N SER A 160 3.30 -5.69 -2.87
CA SER A 160 2.64 -6.59 -3.83
C SER A 160 2.95 -8.05 -3.54
N THR A 161 4.23 -8.38 -3.35
CA THR A 161 4.67 -9.73 -2.96
C THR A 161 4.01 -10.17 -1.66
N THR A 162 3.97 -9.31 -0.64
CA THR A 162 3.34 -9.63 0.65
C THR A 162 1.84 -9.89 0.51
N SER A 163 1.11 -9.06 -0.26
CA SER A 163 -0.32 -9.25 -0.53
C SER A 163 -0.60 -10.59 -1.18
N GLN A 164 0.17 -10.93 -2.20
CA GLN A 164 0.01 -12.15 -2.99
C GLN A 164 0.36 -13.41 -2.19
N LEU A 165 1.46 -13.37 -1.43
CA LEU A 165 1.83 -14.49 -0.56
C LEU A 165 0.84 -14.67 0.59
N TYR A 166 0.24 -13.58 1.10
CA TYR A 166 -0.81 -13.68 2.09
C TYR A 166 -2.07 -14.36 1.53
N MET A 167 -2.47 -14.03 0.28
CA MET A 167 -3.55 -14.73 -0.41
C MET A 167 -3.24 -16.21 -0.59
N ALA A 168 -2.03 -16.55 -1.02
CA ALA A 168 -1.58 -17.93 -1.16
C ALA A 168 -1.61 -18.67 0.19
N TRP A 169 -1.17 -18.04 1.26
CA TRP A 169 -1.23 -18.61 2.62
C TRP A 169 -2.66 -18.95 3.07
N LEU A 170 -3.63 -18.08 2.76
CA LEU A 170 -5.04 -18.37 3.03
C LEU A 170 -5.54 -19.58 2.23
N GLN A 171 -5.14 -19.70 0.97
CA GLN A 171 -5.50 -20.83 0.09
C GLN A 171 -4.84 -22.13 0.52
N LEU A 172 -3.55 -22.09 0.85
CA LEU A 172 -2.77 -23.26 1.21
C LEU A 172 -3.15 -23.83 2.58
N LEU A 173 -3.36 -22.98 3.60
CA LEU A 173 -3.44 -23.43 4.98
C LEU A 173 -4.80 -23.18 5.66
N HIS A 174 -5.60 -22.23 5.20
CA HIS A 174 -6.81 -21.85 5.95
C HIS A 174 -8.09 -22.42 5.38
N LYS A 175 -8.38 -22.20 4.10
CA LYS A 175 -9.67 -22.56 3.53
C LYS A 175 -9.53 -23.13 2.11
N THR A 176 -10.14 -24.28 1.88
CA THR A 176 -10.26 -24.88 0.55
C THR A 176 -11.26 -24.12 -0.32
N GLY A 177 -11.17 -24.27 -1.63
CA GLY A 177 -12.11 -23.71 -2.59
C GLY A 177 -12.01 -22.19 -2.77
N LEU A 178 -10.96 -21.52 -2.24
CA LEU A 178 -10.73 -20.10 -2.47
C LEU A 178 -10.09 -19.87 -3.83
N ASN A 179 -10.71 -19.01 -4.63
CA ASN A 179 -10.15 -18.54 -5.89
C ASN A 179 -9.58 -17.13 -5.72
N SER A 180 -8.39 -16.90 -6.23
CA SER A 180 -7.77 -15.59 -6.22
C SER A 180 -7.60 -15.01 -7.63
N LEU A 181 -7.67 -13.67 -7.71
CA LEU A 181 -7.39 -12.88 -8.89
C LEU A 181 -6.36 -11.81 -8.56
N ILE A 182 -5.34 -11.72 -9.39
CA ILE A 182 -4.36 -10.64 -9.33
C ILE A 182 -4.42 -9.89 -10.66
N ILE A 183 -4.59 -8.56 -10.59
CA ILE A 183 -4.58 -7.71 -11.78
C ILE A 183 -3.35 -6.83 -11.73
N ALA A 184 -2.40 -7.09 -12.62
CA ALA A 184 -1.22 -6.26 -12.82
C ALA A 184 -1.55 -5.07 -13.74
N HIS A 185 -0.72 -4.04 -13.68
CA HIS A 185 -0.86 -2.89 -14.58
C HIS A 185 -0.63 -3.30 -16.04
N GLN A 186 0.44 -4.07 -16.32
CA GLN A 186 0.89 -4.48 -17.65
C GLN A 186 1.27 -5.96 -17.70
N GLY A 187 1.41 -6.49 -18.95
CA GLY A 187 1.77 -7.88 -19.19
C GLY A 187 3.07 -8.32 -18.51
N ALA A 188 4.14 -7.53 -18.59
CA ALA A 188 5.42 -7.84 -17.94
C ALA A 188 5.28 -8.03 -16.42
N GLY A 189 4.48 -7.20 -15.74
CA GLY A 189 4.18 -7.37 -14.31
C GLY A 189 3.42 -8.65 -14.02
N SER A 190 2.56 -9.13 -14.92
CA SER A 190 1.84 -10.40 -14.74
C SER A 190 2.78 -11.61 -14.85
N ASP A 191 3.79 -11.54 -15.70
CA ASP A 191 4.77 -12.61 -15.86
C ASP A 191 5.67 -12.73 -14.62
N GLU A 192 6.11 -11.61 -14.05
CA GLU A 192 6.87 -11.61 -12.79
C GLU A 192 6.07 -12.21 -11.62
N ILE A 193 4.78 -11.89 -11.53
CA ILE A 193 3.88 -12.45 -10.51
C ILE A 193 3.74 -13.96 -10.69
N LYS A 194 3.56 -14.39 -11.94
CA LYS A 194 3.46 -15.82 -12.26
C LYS A 194 4.73 -16.56 -11.88
N ASP A 195 5.89 -16.04 -12.23
CA ASP A 195 7.18 -16.64 -11.89
C ASP A 195 7.37 -16.75 -10.37
N MET A 196 6.93 -15.77 -9.61
CA MET A 196 6.95 -15.82 -8.14
C MET A 196 6.07 -16.97 -7.60
N PHE A 197 4.84 -17.11 -8.09
CA PHE A 197 3.95 -18.20 -7.67
C PHE A 197 4.46 -19.57 -8.10
N ASP A 198 4.94 -19.70 -9.32
CA ASP A 198 5.50 -20.96 -9.82
C ASP A 198 6.70 -21.41 -8.98
N ARG A 199 7.55 -20.47 -8.59
CA ARG A 199 8.70 -20.73 -7.71
C ARG A 199 8.24 -21.18 -6.32
N MET A 200 7.33 -20.46 -5.70
CA MET A 200 6.77 -20.80 -4.40
C MET A 200 6.12 -22.18 -4.42
N ILE A 201 5.27 -22.46 -5.42
CA ILE A 201 4.52 -23.72 -5.52
C ILE A 201 5.48 -24.89 -5.75
N LYS A 202 6.48 -24.76 -6.61
CA LYS A 202 7.45 -25.83 -6.89
C LYS A 202 8.28 -26.23 -5.67
N SER A 203 8.62 -25.28 -4.81
CA SER A 203 9.42 -25.52 -3.60
C SER A 203 8.58 -25.89 -2.38
N TYR A 204 7.25 -25.74 -2.43
CA TYR A 204 6.37 -25.95 -1.29
C TYR A 204 6.21 -27.43 -0.95
N PRO A 205 6.39 -27.86 0.32
CA PRO A 205 6.20 -29.25 0.71
C PRO A 205 4.75 -29.68 0.53
N VAL A 206 4.50 -30.71 -0.27
CA VAL A 206 3.15 -31.16 -0.61
C VAL A 206 2.39 -31.71 0.60
N GLU A 207 3.08 -32.34 1.53
CA GLU A 207 2.57 -32.86 2.79
C GLU A 207 1.96 -31.74 3.68
N MET A 208 2.43 -30.51 3.53
CA MET A 208 1.87 -29.35 4.24
C MET A 208 0.50 -28.88 3.73
N LEU A 209 0.02 -29.43 2.62
CA LEU A 209 -1.29 -29.11 2.03
C LEU A 209 -2.43 -29.94 2.62
N TYR A 210 -2.12 -31.03 3.27
CA TYR A 210 -3.12 -31.90 3.90
C TYR A 210 -3.61 -31.28 5.20
N LYS A 211 -4.82 -31.66 5.60
CA LYS A 211 -5.31 -31.31 6.94
C LYS A 211 -4.45 -32.02 7.98
N ILE A 212 -4.45 -31.49 9.19
CA ILE A 212 -3.62 -32.00 10.29
C ILE A 212 -3.95 -33.47 10.61
N ASP A 213 -5.19 -33.88 10.39
CA ASP A 213 -5.76 -35.20 10.65
C ASP A 213 -5.84 -36.12 9.41
N GLU A 214 -5.44 -35.61 8.24
CA GLU A 214 -5.39 -36.40 6.99
C GLU A 214 -4.00 -36.93 6.74
N ALA A 215 -3.89 -38.22 6.44
CA ALA A 215 -2.64 -38.84 6.05
C ALA A 215 -2.18 -38.37 4.66
N TYR A 216 -0.88 -38.17 4.52
CA TYR A 216 -0.26 -37.87 3.22
C TYR A 216 -0.43 -39.08 2.26
N ASN A 217 -0.91 -38.79 1.04
CA ASN A 217 -1.05 -39.80 -0.01
C ASN A 217 -0.04 -39.53 -1.13
N GLU A 218 0.97 -40.37 -1.25
CA GLU A 218 2.04 -40.27 -2.26
C GLU A 218 1.51 -40.37 -3.70
N ASN A 219 0.35 -41.02 -3.90
CA ASN A 219 -0.26 -41.19 -5.22
C ASN A 219 -1.07 -39.98 -5.68
N GLU A 220 -1.31 -38.99 -4.82
CA GLU A 220 -1.97 -37.76 -5.25
C GLU A 220 -1.05 -36.89 -6.10
N PRO A 221 -1.59 -36.24 -7.16
CA PRO A 221 -0.78 -35.37 -8.00
C PRO A 221 -0.20 -34.23 -7.17
N LYS A 222 1.10 -34.03 -7.28
CA LYS A 222 1.79 -32.85 -6.74
C LYS A 222 1.13 -31.57 -7.29
N ILE A 223 1.30 -30.46 -6.58
CA ILE A 223 0.84 -29.15 -7.03
C ILE A 223 1.16 -28.97 -8.50
N VAL A 224 0.12 -28.84 -9.33
CA VAL A 224 0.29 -28.63 -10.75
C VAL A 224 0.41 -27.13 -11.00
N GLY A 225 1.62 -26.66 -11.25
CA GLY A 225 1.85 -25.33 -11.79
C GLY A 225 1.30 -25.27 -13.23
N VAL A 226 0.61 -24.20 -13.53
CA VAL A 226 0.29 -23.63 -14.84
C VAL A 226 -0.13 -24.58 -15.96
N GLY A 227 -1.39 -24.57 -16.27
CA GLY A 227 -1.87 -25.02 -17.59
C GLY A 227 -1.36 -24.12 -18.73
N LYS A 228 -1.35 -24.62 -19.97
CA LYS A 228 -0.91 -23.91 -21.19
C LYS A 228 -1.56 -22.53 -21.43
N SER A 229 -2.62 -22.18 -20.73
CA SER A 229 -3.29 -20.88 -20.81
C SER A 229 -2.60 -19.73 -20.06
N GLY A 230 -1.41 -19.95 -19.52
CA GLY A 230 -0.46 -18.94 -19.05
C GLY A 230 -0.86 -18.11 -17.82
N SER A 231 -2.14 -17.96 -17.51
CA SER A 231 -2.66 -17.02 -16.50
C SER A 231 -3.31 -17.68 -15.28
N ILE A 232 -3.37 -19.01 -15.23
CA ILE A 232 -4.04 -19.73 -14.13
C ILE A 232 -3.10 -20.79 -13.54
N SER A 233 -2.78 -20.67 -12.26
CA SER A 233 -2.16 -21.71 -11.46
C SER A 233 -3.22 -22.42 -10.60
N ARG A 234 -3.13 -23.73 -10.46
CA ARG A 234 -4.09 -24.55 -9.70
C ARG A 234 -3.38 -25.26 -8.54
N ILE A 235 -4.08 -25.38 -7.44
CA ILE A 235 -3.68 -26.15 -6.27
C ILE A 235 -4.78 -27.20 -6.04
N PRO A 236 -4.68 -28.37 -6.72
CA PRO A 236 -5.75 -29.38 -6.72
C PRO A 236 -6.10 -29.88 -5.32
N GLN A 237 -5.11 -30.15 -4.47
CA GLN A 237 -5.29 -30.64 -3.10
C GLN A 237 -6.13 -29.67 -2.22
N ARG A 238 -6.17 -28.40 -2.59
CA ARG A 238 -6.95 -27.37 -1.90
C ARG A 238 -8.19 -26.93 -2.69
N ASN A 239 -8.42 -27.48 -3.87
CA ASN A 239 -9.46 -27.01 -4.81
C ASN A 239 -9.39 -25.49 -5.02
N CYS A 240 -8.19 -24.95 -5.10
CA CYS A 240 -7.94 -23.51 -5.25
C CYS A 240 -7.33 -23.19 -6.61
N LYS A 241 -7.58 -21.99 -7.10
CA LYS A 241 -6.92 -21.46 -8.29
C LYS A 241 -6.47 -20.02 -8.08
N ILE A 242 -5.38 -19.68 -8.74
CA ILE A 242 -4.81 -18.34 -8.78
C ILE A 242 -4.85 -17.88 -10.23
N LYS A 243 -5.60 -16.83 -10.54
CA LYS A 243 -5.66 -16.23 -11.87
C LYS A 243 -4.90 -14.91 -11.86
N ILE A 244 -4.11 -14.69 -12.88
CA ILE A 244 -3.36 -13.46 -13.09
C ILE A 244 -3.85 -12.81 -14.38
N GLY A 245 -4.26 -11.54 -14.31
CA GLY A 245 -4.71 -10.75 -15.44
C GLY A 245 -4.01 -9.40 -15.49
N THR A 246 -4.36 -8.59 -16.49
CA THR A 246 -3.83 -7.24 -16.64
C THR A 246 -4.94 -6.21 -16.81
N ALA A 247 -4.70 -4.98 -16.37
CA ALA A 247 -5.61 -3.86 -16.61
C ALA A 247 -5.72 -3.49 -18.09
N GLU A 248 -4.72 -3.85 -18.91
CA GLU A 248 -4.75 -3.67 -20.36
C GLU A 248 -5.79 -4.59 -21.05
N ARG A 249 -6.08 -5.75 -20.45
CA ARG A 249 -7.03 -6.75 -20.95
C ARG A 249 -8.09 -7.09 -19.90
N PRO A 250 -8.97 -6.15 -19.55
CA PRO A 250 -9.92 -6.30 -18.44
C PRO A 250 -10.91 -7.46 -18.65
N ASP A 251 -11.23 -7.82 -19.89
CA ASP A 251 -12.12 -8.94 -20.19
C ASP A 251 -11.53 -10.28 -19.73
N SER A 252 -10.20 -10.42 -19.68
CA SER A 252 -9.54 -11.59 -19.11
C SER A 252 -9.82 -11.78 -17.62
N CYS A 253 -10.25 -10.73 -16.92
CA CYS A 253 -10.51 -10.71 -15.48
C CYS A 253 -11.99 -10.97 -15.14
N ARG A 254 -12.88 -11.00 -16.14
CA ARG A 254 -14.32 -11.22 -15.96
C ARG A 254 -14.67 -12.70 -15.79
N GLY A 255 -15.86 -12.97 -15.25
CA GLY A 255 -16.50 -14.29 -15.27
C GLY A 255 -15.89 -15.31 -14.32
N GLY A 256 -15.09 -14.90 -13.33
CA GLY A 256 -14.57 -15.78 -12.27
C GLY A 256 -15.28 -15.56 -10.95
N ASP A 257 -15.51 -16.64 -10.21
CA ASP A 257 -15.94 -16.59 -8.82
C ASP A 257 -14.68 -16.44 -7.95
N TYR A 258 -14.37 -15.20 -7.56
CA TYR A 258 -13.19 -14.87 -6.78
C TYR A 258 -13.55 -14.54 -5.33
N ASN A 259 -12.70 -14.96 -4.41
CA ASN A 259 -12.79 -14.65 -3.00
C ASN A 259 -11.69 -13.66 -2.57
N LEU A 260 -10.54 -13.74 -3.23
CA LEU A 260 -9.34 -12.95 -2.90
C LEU A 260 -8.90 -12.18 -4.15
N VAL A 261 -8.79 -10.86 -4.05
CA VAL A 261 -8.38 -10.01 -5.18
C VAL A 261 -7.29 -9.04 -4.74
N HIS A 262 -6.23 -8.97 -5.53
CA HIS A 262 -5.18 -7.98 -5.43
C HIS A 262 -5.09 -7.17 -6.74
N LEU A 263 -5.31 -5.87 -6.65
CA LEU A 263 -5.19 -4.93 -7.76
C LEU A 263 -3.90 -4.14 -7.58
N SER A 264 -2.93 -4.41 -8.44
CA SER A 264 -1.58 -3.85 -8.37
C SER A 264 -1.46 -2.61 -9.24
N GLU A 265 -0.85 -1.56 -8.69
CA GLU A 265 -0.56 -0.29 -9.35
C GLU A 265 -1.81 0.42 -9.92
N VAL A 266 -2.91 0.41 -9.16
CA VAL A 266 -4.22 0.96 -9.58
C VAL A 266 -4.15 2.45 -9.95
N GLY A 267 -3.29 3.22 -9.30
CA GLY A 267 -3.13 4.66 -9.54
C GLY A 267 -2.61 5.00 -10.93
N ILE A 268 -1.89 4.08 -11.59
CA ILE A 268 -1.36 4.28 -12.94
C ILE A 268 -2.20 3.63 -14.04
N TRP A 269 -3.32 2.99 -13.69
CA TRP A 269 -4.23 2.44 -14.70
C TRP A 269 -4.84 3.56 -15.54
N LYS A 270 -4.68 3.46 -16.86
CA LYS A 270 -5.16 4.48 -17.80
C LYS A 270 -6.64 4.30 -18.08
N ALA A 271 -7.38 5.39 -17.96
CA ALA A 271 -8.74 5.44 -18.52
C ALA A 271 -8.66 5.58 -20.05
N THR A 272 -9.23 4.64 -20.78
CA THR A 272 -9.38 4.69 -22.23
C THR A 272 -10.87 4.66 -22.58
N GLU A 273 -11.22 5.02 -23.81
CA GLU A 273 -12.59 4.95 -24.29
C GLU A 273 -13.12 3.51 -24.14
N GLY A 274 -14.20 3.32 -23.35
CA GLY A 274 -14.77 2.02 -23.03
C GLY A 274 -14.07 1.19 -21.95
N LYS A 275 -12.96 1.66 -21.33
CA LYS A 275 -12.22 0.93 -20.30
C LYS A 275 -11.73 1.88 -19.21
N LYS A 276 -12.58 2.11 -18.21
CA LYS A 276 -12.22 2.92 -17.03
C LYS A 276 -11.76 2.01 -15.90
N PRO A 277 -10.81 2.47 -15.03
CA PRO A 277 -10.41 1.74 -13.85
C PRO A 277 -11.59 1.27 -12.98
N GLU A 278 -12.62 2.11 -12.82
CA GLU A 278 -13.85 1.81 -12.10
C GLU A 278 -14.59 0.59 -12.67
N ASP A 279 -14.64 0.45 -13.98
CA ASP A 279 -15.33 -0.67 -14.65
C ASP A 279 -14.55 -1.98 -14.48
N ILE A 280 -13.22 -1.92 -14.51
CA ILE A 280 -12.36 -3.07 -14.27
C ILE A 280 -12.54 -3.55 -12.83
N VAL A 281 -12.47 -2.64 -11.88
CA VAL A 281 -12.64 -2.93 -10.44
C VAL A 281 -14.04 -3.50 -10.17
N ARG A 282 -15.09 -2.86 -10.68
CA ARG A 282 -16.46 -3.35 -10.54
C ARG A 282 -16.60 -4.77 -11.11
N SER A 283 -16.06 -5.02 -12.28
CA SER A 283 -16.12 -6.33 -12.95
C SER A 283 -15.38 -7.43 -12.17
N ALA A 284 -14.25 -7.08 -11.53
CA ALA A 284 -13.44 -8.03 -10.79
C ALA A 284 -13.95 -8.28 -9.35
N CYS A 285 -14.56 -7.28 -8.71
CA CYS A 285 -14.80 -7.27 -7.27
C CYS A 285 -16.28 -7.32 -6.87
N SER A 286 -17.25 -7.01 -7.75
CA SER A 286 -18.66 -6.88 -7.39
C SER A 286 -19.30 -8.17 -6.85
N GLY A 287 -18.79 -9.33 -7.24
CA GLY A 287 -19.27 -10.64 -6.74
C GLY A 287 -18.67 -11.06 -5.40
N ILE A 288 -17.71 -10.32 -4.86
CA ILE A 288 -17.01 -10.74 -3.64
C ILE A 288 -17.81 -10.35 -2.42
N LEU A 289 -18.29 -11.37 -1.70
CA LEU A 289 -19.13 -11.19 -0.53
C LEU A 289 -18.37 -10.53 0.65
N LEU A 290 -19.09 -9.83 1.51
CA LEU A 290 -18.58 -9.29 2.77
C LEU A 290 -18.57 -10.38 3.86
N LYS A 291 -17.70 -11.37 3.71
CA LYS A 291 -17.58 -12.53 4.60
C LYS A 291 -16.14 -12.73 5.06
N PRO A 292 -15.90 -13.44 6.18
CA PRO A 292 -14.58 -13.91 6.56
C PRO A 292 -13.88 -14.64 5.40
N TYR A 293 -12.56 -14.52 5.32
CA TYR A 293 -11.73 -15.09 4.24
C TYR A 293 -12.03 -14.55 2.84
N THR A 294 -12.60 -13.35 2.74
CA THR A 294 -12.62 -12.59 1.49
C THR A 294 -11.69 -11.40 1.60
N MET A 295 -10.97 -11.10 0.51
CA MET A 295 -9.92 -10.07 0.51
C MET A 295 -9.99 -9.24 -0.77
N ILE A 296 -9.93 -7.93 -0.64
CA ILE A 296 -9.64 -7.00 -1.73
C ILE A 296 -8.58 -6.03 -1.25
N VAL A 297 -7.47 -5.99 -1.96
CA VAL A 297 -6.39 -5.01 -1.72
C VAL A 297 -6.16 -4.23 -3.00
N TYR A 298 -6.28 -2.91 -2.92
CA TYR A 298 -5.77 -1.97 -3.93
C TYR A 298 -4.41 -1.52 -3.48
N GLU A 299 -3.44 -1.58 -4.36
CA GLU A 299 -2.08 -1.16 -4.06
C GLU A 299 -1.56 -0.27 -5.19
N SER A 300 -0.97 0.87 -4.83
CA SER A 300 -0.31 1.73 -5.81
C SER A 300 0.65 2.74 -5.17
N THR A 301 1.62 3.20 -5.97
CA THR A 301 2.16 4.55 -5.83
C THR A 301 1.10 5.56 -6.28
N ALA A 302 1.23 6.80 -5.83
CA ALA A 302 0.33 7.86 -6.28
C ALA A 302 0.63 8.27 -7.74
N ASN A 303 -0.40 8.75 -8.43
CA ASN A 303 -0.29 9.28 -9.79
C ASN A 303 -1.19 10.51 -9.95
N GLY A 304 -0.92 11.55 -9.17
CA GLY A 304 -1.69 12.79 -9.17
C GLY A 304 -3.03 12.70 -8.44
N THR A 305 -3.67 13.85 -8.33
CA THR A 305 -4.97 14.02 -7.67
C THR A 305 -6.13 13.78 -8.65
N GLY A 306 -7.31 13.43 -8.13
CA GLY A 306 -8.55 13.34 -8.89
C GLY A 306 -8.77 12.06 -9.70
N ASN A 307 -7.78 11.16 -9.80
CA ASN A 307 -7.96 9.85 -10.43
C ASN A 307 -8.76 8.88 -9.53
N PHE A 308 -9.11 7.72 -10.06
CA PHE A 308 -9.85 6.69 -9.34
C PHE A 308 -9.19 6.31 -8.00
N PHE A 309 -7.90 5.98 -8.00
CA PHE A 309 -7.19 5.54 -6.81
C PHE A 309 -7.16 6.63 -5.72
N HIS A 310 -6.93 7.89 -6.11
CA HIS A 310 -6.97 9.02 -5.17
C HIS A 310 -8.34 9.18 -4.51
N ARG A 311 -9.44 9.09 -5.29
CA ARG A 311 -10.81 9.19 -4.75
C ARG A 311 -11.12 8.07 -3.76
N GLU A 312 -10.79 6.82 -4.13
CA GLU A 312 -11.01 5.65 -3.27
C GLU A 312 -10.16 5.71 -1.98
N TYR A 313 -8.88 6.10 -2.10
CA TYR A 313 -8.01 6.27 -0.94
C TYR A 313 -8.52 7.36 0.01
N THR A 314 -8.93 8.50 -0.53
CA THR A 314 -9.47 9.62 0.25
C THR A 314 -10.76 9.21 0.95
N ALA A 315 -11.68 8.55 0.25
CA ALA A 315 -12.91 8.05 0.84
C ALA A 315 -12.66 7.04 1.97
N ALA A 316 -11.65 6.15 1.80
CA ALA A 316 -11.24 5.22 2.85
C ALA A 316 -10.64 5.95 4.06
N LYS A 317 -9.79 6.94 3.85
CA LYS A 317 -9.18 7.75 4.90
C LYS A 317 -10.22 8.54 5.70
N GLU A 318 -11.27 9.01 5.03
CA GLU A 318 -12.39 9.74 5.65
C GLU A 318 -13.44 8.82 6.30
N GLY A 319 -13.26 7.50 6.25
CA GLY A 319 -14.22 6.53 6.78
C GLY A 319 -15.53 6.44 5.98
N LYS A 320 -15.54 6.92 4.73
CA LYS A 320 -16.68 6.89 3.80
C LYS A 320 -16.70 5.66 2.89
N SER A 321 -15.83 4.71 3.12
CA SER A 321 -15.65 3.49 2.33
C SER A 321 -15.64 2.27 3.23
N GLN A 322 -15.92 1.10 2.66
CA GLN A 322 -15.70 -0.18 3.35
C GLN A 322 -14.22 -0.56 3.46
N PHE A 323 -13.35 0.19 2.81
CA PHE A 323 -11.91 -0.03 2.83
C PHE A 323 -11.24 0.74 3.96
N GLU A 324 -10.13 0.20 4.43
CA GLU A 324 -9.21 0.87 5.33
C GLU A 324 -8.02 1.42 4.52
N ALA A 325 -7.71 2.70 4.71
CA ALA A 325 -6.55 3.32 4.09
C ALA A 325 -5.27 2.99 4.87
N MET A 326 -4.21 2.63 4.18
CA MET A 326 -2.88 2.46 4.74
C MET A 326 -1.86 3.20 3.88
N PHE A 327 -0.95 3.92 4.53
CA PHE A 327 0.17 4.58 3.89
C PHE A 327 1.50 4.01 4.40
N VAL A 328 2.45 3.84 3.47
CA VAL A 328 3.83 3.45 3.77
C VAL A 328 4.76 4.53 3.23
N SER A 329 5.36 5.30 4.14
CA SER A 329 6.36 6.31 3.81
C SER A 329 7.69 5.67 3.40
N TRP A 330 8.50 6.41 2.68
CA TRP A 330 9.83 5.93 2.29
C TRP A 330 10.74 5.65 3.51
N PHE A 331 10.67 6.46 4.56
CA PHE A 331 11.50 6.29 5.77
C PHE A 331 11.01 5.18 6.71
N ASP A 332 9.86 4.58 6.44
CA ASP A 332 9.44 3.33 7.09
C ASP A 332 10.24 2.11 6.60
N ILE A 333 10.95 2.24 5.47
CA ILE A 333 11.65 1.17 4.78
C ILE A 333 13.11 1.16 5.22
N GLU A 334 13.53 0.13 5.94
CA GLU A 334 14.83 0.04 6.61
C GLU A 334 16.04 0.21 5.68
N GLN A 335 15.89 -0.12 4.39
CA GLN A 335 16.97 0.02 3.41
C GLN A 335 17.28 1.47 3.00
N TYR A 336 16.39 2.42 3.31
CA TYR A 336 16.57 3.83 2.94
C TYR A 336 17.17 4.61 4.09
N THR A 337 18.37 4.19 4.47
CA THR A 337 19.19 4.82 5.52
C THR A 337 20.64 4.87 5.09
N LEU A 338 21.34 5.92 5.50
CA LEU A 338 22.77 6.12 5.30
C LEU A 338 23.40 6.48 6.63
N ALA A 339 24.32 5.65 7.09
CA ALA A 339 25.03 5.89 8.35
C ALA A 339 25.92 7.13 8.24
N PHE A 340 26.21 7.75 9.36
CA PHE A 340 27.24 8.79 9.48
C PHE A 340 28.61 8.14 9.70
N ASP A 341 29.67 8.74 9.18
CA ASP A 341 31.02 8.24 9.33
C ASP A 341 31.55 8.38 10.78
N SER A 342 30.99 9.31 11.56
CA SER A 342 31.35 9.53 12.96
C SER A 342 30.21 10.15 13.77
N ASP A 343 30.31 10.01 15.12
CA ASP A 343 29.38 10.67 16.06
C ASP A 343 29.46 12.19 15.94
N LYS A 344 30.64 12.74 15.59
CA LYS A 344 30.81 14.17 15.35
C LYS A 344 30.00 14.62 14.14
N GLU A 345 30.09 13.92 13.01
CA GLU A 345 29.33 14.24 11.81
C GLU A 345 27.82 14.19 12.08
N LYS A 346 27.37 13.18 12.80
CA LYS A 346 25.97 13.04 13.22
C LYS A 346 25.53 14.20 14.13
N TRP A 347 26.37 14.64 15.05
CA TRP A 347 26.13 15.81 15.88
C TRP A 347 26.02 17.08 15.04
N ASP A 348 27.00 17.32 14.17
CA ASP A 348 27.07 18.49 13.30
C ASP A 348 25.84 18.55 12.36
N PHE A 349 25.38 17.39 11.86
CA PHE A 349 24.18 17.28 11.08
C PHE A 349 22.92 17.60 11.87
N ALA A 350 22.76 17.05 13.09
CA ALA A 350 21.63 17.34 13.96
C ALA A 350 21.58 18.82 14.33
N GLU A 351 22.72 19.44 14.58
CA GLU A 351 22.86 20.86 14.84
C GLU A 351 22.44 21.70 13.64
N TRP A 352 22.93 21.37 12.45
CA TRP A 352 22.55 22.05 11.21
C TRP A 352 21.04 21.96 10.98
N LEU A 353 20.46 20.76 11.12
CA LEU A 353 19.03 20.51 10.92
C LEU A 353 18.17 21.36 11.88
N TYR A 354 18.55 21.43 13.14
CA TYR A 354 17.87 22.24 14.15
C TYR A 354 17.97 23.74 13.86
N GLN A 355 19.14 24.22 13.44
CA GLN A 355 19.36 25.64 13.13
C GLN A 355 18.60 26.09 11.89
N ASN A 356 18.45 25.22 10.91
CA ASN A 356 17.79 25.51 9.62
C ASN A 356 16.32 25.09 9.56
N ARG A 357 15.71 24.69 10.68
CA ARG A 357 14.33 24.17 10.72
C ARG A 357 13.26 25.10 10.14
N ASP A 358 13.51 26.41 10.13
CA ASP A 358 12.60 27.42 9.59
C ASP A 358 13.09 28.02 8.25
N ASN A 359 14.24 27.55 7.74
CA ASN A 359 14.84 28.08 6.53
C ASN A 359 14.17 27.47 5.27
N GLU A 360 13.53 28.34 4.48
CA GLU A 360 12.83 27.97 3.25
C GLU A 360 13.74 28.00 2.01
N ASN A 361 14.96 28.52 2.14
CA ASN A 361 15.92 28.55 1.03
C ASN A 361 16.59 27.18 0.85
N THR A 362 16.74 26.76 -0.41
CA THR A 362 17.45 25.54 -0.74
C THR A 362 18.93 25.67 -0.37
N ASP A 363 19.42 24.74 0.41
CA ASP A 363 20.85 24.58 0.72
C ASP A 363 21.55 23.92 -0.46
N SER A 364 22.63 24.54 -0.96
CA SER A 364 23.36 24.08 -2.16
C SER A 364 24.09 22.75 -1.98
N GLU A 365 24.44 22.40 -0.73
CA GLU A 365 25.11 21.13 -0.43
C GLU A 365 24.09 19.98 -0.29
N ARG A 366 22.88 20.29 0.15
CA ARG A 366 21.81 19.33 0.44
C ARG A 366 20.73 19.29 -0.63
N GLU A 367 20.75 20.24 -1.56
CA GLU A 367 19.76 20.40 -2.65
C GLU A 367 18.30 20.42 -2.17
N GLU A 368 18.09 20.76 -0.88
CA GLU A 368 16.80 20.83 -0.25
C GLU A 368 16.80 21.90 0.86
N CYS A 369 15.64 22.44 1.22
CA CYS A 369 15.55 23.44 2.27
C CYS A 369 15.49 22.81 3.67
N GLY A 370 16.08 23.51 4.65
CA GLY A 370 16.12 23.03 6.02
C GLY A 370 14.73 22.77 6.61
N LYS A 371 13.76 23.63 6.30
CA LYS A 371 12.36 23.49 6.74
C LYS A 371 11.73 22.16 6.27
N TYR A 372 11.98 21.75 5.03
CA TYR A 372 11.48 20.46 4.56
C TYR A 372 12.17 19.29 5.26
N LEU A 373 13.51 19.31 5.36
CA LEU A 373 14.25 18.27 6.05
C LEU A 373 13.85 18.14 7.51
N TRP A 374 13.57 19.27 8.18
CA TRP A 374 13.01 19.28 9.53
C TRP A 374 11.61 18.66 9.59
N SER A 375 10.77 18.91 8.59
CA SER A 375 9.45 18.29 8.51
C SER A 375 9.52 16.76 8.40
N LEU A 376 10.56 16.21 7.76
CA LEU A 376 10.80 14.76 7.73
C LEU A 376 11.11 14.22 9.14
N TRP A 377 11.92 14.97 9.88
CA TRP A 377 12.19 14.66 11.31
C TRP A 377 10.89 14.67 12.14
N GLU A 378 10.05 15.69 11.99
CA GLU A 378 8.78 15.79 12.70
C GLU A 378 7.81 14.66 12.34
N LYS A 379 7.83 14.18 11.10
CA LYS A 379 7.06 13.01 10.63
C LYS A 379 7.60 11.66 11.12
N GLY A 380 8.75 11.64 11.77
CA GLY A 380 9.30 10.44 12.39
C GLY A 380 10.48 9.79 11.68
N ALA A 381 11.03 10.41 10.63
CA ALA A 381 12.27 9.95 10.02
C ALA A 381 13.45 9.98 11.01
N THR A 382 14.38 9.03 10.89
CA THR A 382 15.65 9.07 11.63
C THR A 382 16.63 10.01 10.94
N LEU A 383 17.67 10.44 11.64
CA LEU A 383 18.74 11.26 11.05
C LEU A 383 19.42 10.51 9.91
N GLU A 384 19.64 9.21 10.05
CA GLU A 384 20.21 8.32 9.04
C GLU A 384 19.31 8.21 7.79
N ALA A 385 18.00 8.23 7.98
CA ALA A 385 17.04 8.25 6.86
C ALA A 385 17.08 9.61 6.14
N ILE A 386 17.12 10.73 6.88
CA ILE A 386 17.22 12.06 6.27
C ILE A 386 18.58 12.21 5.55
N HIS A 387 19.66 11.67 6.11
CA HIS A 387 20.97 11.64 5.46
C HIS A 387 20.94 10.87 4.13
N TRP A 388 20.27 9.71 4.11
CA TRP A 388 20.01 8.96 2.87
C TRP A 388 19.17 9.79 1.88
N TYR A 389 18.13 10.48 2.35
CA TYR A 389 17.28 11.31 1.50
C TYR A 389 18.08 12.39 0.76
N ILE A 390 18.98 13.07 1.46
CA ILE A 390 19.86 14.09 0.86
C ILE A 390 20.76 13.49 -0.21
N ALA A 391 21.37 12.33 0.06
CA ALA A 391 22.21 11.64 -0.91
C ALA A 391 21.42 11.20 -2.15
N GLU A 392 20.21 10.70 -1.97
CA GLU A 392 19.32 10.26 -3.05
C GLU A 392 18.75 11.44 -3.85
N ARG A 393 18.45 12.58 -3.17
CA ARG A 393 17.90 13.79 -3.76
C ARG A 393 18.72 14.32 -4.93
N ARG A 394 20.03 14.18 -4.87
CA ARG A 394 20.97 14.59 -5.94
C ARG A 394 20.74 13.90 -7.28
N LYS A 395 20.00 12.80 -7.32
CA LYS A 395 19.65 12.07 -8.55
C LYS A 395 18.41 12.62 -9.25
N TYR A 396 17.72 13.57 -8.63
CA TYR A 396 16.45 14.13 -9.12
C TYR A 396 16.60 15.62 -9.44
N ASN A 397 15.99 16.07 -10.54
CA ASN A 397 16.08 17.45 -10.97
C ASN A 397 15.41 18.44 -10.00
N ASP A 398 14.33 18.00 -9.34
CA ASP A 398 13.59 18.83 -8.38
C ASP A 398 12.99 18.00 -7.25
N HIS A 399 12.55 18.70 -6.18
CA HIS A 399 11.89 18.11 -5.04
C HIS A 399 10.63 17.29 -5.43
N GLY A 400 9.85 17.78 -6.39
CA GLY A 400 8.60 17.13 -6.78
C GLY A 400 8.81 15.75 -7.39
N GLN A 401 9.87 15.57 -8.18
CA GLN A 401 10.22 14.27 -8.74
C GLN A 401 10.65 13.28 -7.66
N MET A 402 11.46 13.73 -6.69
CA MET A 402 11.86 12.90 -5.56
C MET A 402 10.65 12.51 -4.70
N ALA A 403 9.79 13.46 -4.36
CA ALA A 403 8.62 13.24 -3.54
C ALA A 403 7.55 12.34 -4.20
N ALA A 404 7.48 12.31 -5.53
CA ALA A 404 6.61 11.39 -6.27
C ALA A 404 7.03 9.91 -6.08
N GLU A 405 8.32 9.66 -5.96
CA GLU A 405 8.88 8.31 -5.77
C GLU A 405 8.99 7.94 -4.29
N PHE A 406 9.39 8.89 -3.46
CA PHE A 406 9.66 8.76 -2.03
C PHE A 406 8.84 9.76 -1.21
N PRO A 407 7.51 9.62 -1.19
CA PRO A 407 6.66 10.51 -0.42
C PRO A 407 6.83 10.30 1.08
N SER A 408 6.84 11.39 1.84
CA SER A 408 6.91 11.37 3.30
C SER A 408 5.55 11.23 3.97
N ASP A 409 4.50 11.66 3.28
CA ASP A 409 3.10 11.47 3.68
C ASP A 409 2.18 11.29 2.46
N ASP A 410 0.94 10.94 2.73
CA ASP A 410 -0.05 10.65 1.69
C ASP A 410 -0.51 11.91 0.90
N VAL A 411 -0.43 13.08 1.49
CA VAL A 411 -0.74 14.35 0.80
C VAL A 411 0.36 14.66 -0.21
N GLU A 412 1.61 14.58 0.24
CA GLU A 412 2.79 14.77 -0.60
C GLU A 412 2.80 13.79 -1.78
N ALA A 413 2.47 12.50 -1.53
CA ALA A 413 2.39 11.49 -2.55
C ALA A 413 1.52 11.91 -3.75
N PHE A 414 0.31 12.38 -3.50
CA PHE A 414 -0.61 12.78 -4.56
C PHE A 414 -0.29 14.13 -5.16
N VAL A 415 0.22 15.05 -4.36
CA VAL A 415 0.53 16.42 -4.81
C VAL A 415 1.71 16.45 -5.78
N HIS A 416 2.70 15.59 -5.60
CA HIS A 416 3.92 15.59 -6.42
C HIS A 416 3.93 14.58 -7.56
N SER A 417 2.98 13.65 -7.59
CA SER A 417 2.86 12.66 -8.67
C SER A 417 1.88 13.12 -9.77
N GLY A 418 2.00 12.54 -10.97
CA GLY A 418 1.14 12.79 -12.12
C GLY A 418 1.56 13.97 -12.99
N ALA A 419 1.01 14.01 -14.21
CA ALA A 419 1.24 15.10 -15.16
C ALA A 419 0.54 16.38 -14.67
N ARG A 420 1.27 17.49 -14.62
CA ARG A 420 0.75 18.81 -14.23
C ARG A 420 0.69 19.73 -15.40
N VAL A 421 -0.43 20.48 -15.47
CA VAL A 421 -0.60 21.56 -16.44
C VAL A 421 0.00 22.86 -15.92
N PHE A 422 -0.01 23.06 -14.59
CA PHE A 422 0.46 24.30 -13.95
C PHE A 422 1.53 24.00 -12.89
N ASP A 423 2.50 24.90 -12.78
CA ASP A 423 3.52 24.86 -11.75
C ASP A 423 2.90 24.95 -10.34
N LYS A 424 3.28 24.00 -9.45
CA LYS A 424 2.70 23.89 -8.11
C LYS A 424 2.95 25.12 -7.27
N TYR A 425 4.17 25.63 -7.30
CA TYR A 425 4.55 26.76 -6.44
C TYR A 425 3.76 28.02 -6.84
N LYS A 426 3.49 28.18 -8.15
CA LYS A 426 2.62 29.25 -8.63
C LYS A 426 1.17 29.04 -8.20
N VAL A 427 0.67 27.79 -8.26
CA VAL A 427 -0.69 27.47 -7.80
C VAL A 427 -0.84 27.68 -6.30
N ASP A 428 0.14 27.25 -5.49
CA ASP A 428 0.10 27.41 -4.03
C ASP A 428 0.25 28.90 -3.62
N ALA A 429 1.08 29.65 -4.33
CA ALA A 429 1.13 31.11 -4.16
C ALA A 429 -0.21 31.77 -4.49
N MET A 430 -0.87 31.33 -5.57
CA MET A 430 -2.21 31.81 -5.94
C MET A 430 -3.28 31.41 -4.91
N ARG A 431 -3.20 30.21 -4.32
CA ARG A 431 -4.15 29.79 -3.27
C ARG A 431 -4.16 30.73 -2.07
N LYS A 432 -3.02 31.28 -1.67
CA LYS A 432 -2.90 32.25 -0.58
C LYS A 432 -3.66 33.55 -0.88
N THR A 433 -3.90 33.85 -2.16
CA THR A 433 -4.62 35.04 -2.62
C THR A 433 -6.09 34.76 -2.96
N CYS A 434 -6.52 33.49 -2.94
CA CYS A 434 -7.89 33.11 -3.23
C CYS A 434 -8.87 33.68 -2.19
N LYS A 435 -9.93 34.29 -2.68
CA LYS A 435 -11.03 34.83 -1.87
C LYS A 435 -12.30 34.05 -2.20
N LYS A 436 -13.24 34.00 -1.25
CA LYS A 436 -14.57 33.47 -1.53
C LYS A 436 -15.29 34.35 -2.54
N PRO A 437 -16.13 33.82 -3.45
CA PRO A 437 -16.90 34.61 -4.36
C PRO A 437 -17.86 35.54 -3.58
N LYS A 438 -18.02 36.76 -4.04
CA LYS A 438 -18.96 37.72 -3.44
C LYS A 438 -20.42 37.38 -3.74
N TYR A 439 -20.65 36.81 -4.94
CA TYR A 439 -21.97 36.38 -5.39
C TYR A 439 -21.89 34.98 -5.94
N VAL A 440 -22.88 34.17 -5.61
CA VAL A 440 -23.10 32.82 -6.17
C VAL A 440 -24.56 32.81 -6.64
N GLY A 441 -24.79 32.31 -7.84
CA GLY A 441 -26.12 32.25 -8.41
C GLY A 441 -26.14 31.74 -9.83
N GLU A 442 -27.21 32.03 -10.54
CA GLU A 442 -27.39 31.64 -11.93
C GLU A 442 -27.81 32.84 -12.79
N VAL A 443 -27.56 32.77 -14.09
CA VAL A 443 -28.06 33.71 -15.06
C VAL A 443 -29.34 33.13 -15.66
N CYS A 444 -30.46 33.81 -15.44
CA CYS A 444 -31.76 33.45 -15.97
C CYS A 444 -32.16 34.43 -17.08
N ALA A 445 -32.78 33.91 -18.11
CA ALA A 445 -33.42 34.67 -19.18
C ALA A 445 -34.94 34.51 -19.11
N ASP A 446 -35.66 35.23 -19.98
CA ASP A 446 -37.12 35.04 -20.09
C ASP A 446 -37.53 33.80 -20.85
N ALA A 447 -36.58 33.14 -21.53
CA ALA A 447 -36.77 31.85 -22.21
C ALA A 447 -35.55 30.98 -22.04
N ASP A 448 -35.73 29.66 -21.84
CA ASP A 448 -34.66 28.69 -21.63
C ASP A 448 -33.95 28.28 -22.94
N GLU A 449 -34.62 28.43 -24.08
CA GLU A 449 -34.09 28.02 -25.40
C GLU A 449 -34.52 29.02 -26.50
N GLY A 450 -33.78 28.96 -27.63
CA GLY A 450 -34.11 29.70 -28.85
C GLY A 450 -33.55 31.12 -28.90
N LYS A 451 -34.01 31.93 -29.85
CA LYS A 451 -33.48 33.32 -30.09
C LYS A 451 -33.63 34.27 -28.92
N ASN A 452 -34.56 33.99 -28.02
CA ASN A 452 -34.86 34.86 -26.87
C ASN A 452 -34.12 34.41 -25.60
N ALA A 453 -33.38 33.32 -25.64
CA ALA A 453 -32.62 32.78 -24.48
C ALA A 453 -31.49 33.71 -24.01
N LEU A 454 -31.14 34.72 -24.78
CA LEU A 454 -30.14 35.74 -24.42
C LEU A 454 -30.75 37.14 -24.18
N GLN A 455 -32.08 37.23 -24.12
CA GLN A 455 -32.77 38.50 -23.85
C GLN A 455 -33.16 38.62 -22.37
N ASN A 456 -33.07 39.81 -21.83
CA ASN A 456 -33.43 40.14 -20.45
C ASN A 456 -32.71 39.29 -19.41
N LEU A 457 -31.40 39.05 -19.61
CA LEU A 457 -30.57 38.31 -18.68
C LEU A 457 -30.55 38.97 -17.31
N ARG A 458 -30.83 38.16 -16.28
CA ARG A 458 -30.77 38.59 -14.87
C ARG A 458 -29.98 37.60 -14.04
N PHE A 459 -29.19 38.08 -13.10
CA PHE A 459 -28.50 37.28 -12.12
C PHE A 459 -29.42 36.97 -10.93
N VAL A 460 -29.70 35.72 -10.68
CA VAL A 460 -30.47 35.23 -9.54
C VAL A 460 -29.51 34.64 -8.51
N LYS A 461 -29.53 35.18 -7.28
CA LYS A 461 -28.69 34.64 -6.20
C LYS A 461 -29.18 33.23 -5.80
N ASP A 462 -28.31 32.27 -5.89
CA ASP A 462 -28.53 30.90 -5.42
C ASP A 462 -27.22 30.35 -4.82
N LYS A 463 -27.28 29.80 -3.60
CA LYS A 463 -26.11 29.22 -2.93
C LYS A 463 -25.52 27.99 -3.66
N GLN A 464 -26.32 27.33 -4.47
CA GLN A 464 -25.94 26.16 -5.28
C GLN A 464 -25.74 26.50 -6.75
N GLY A 465 -25.89 27.80 -7.12
CA GLY A 465 -25.74 28.26 -8.50
C GLY A 465 -24.34 28.03 -9.07
N LEU A 466 -24.27 27.79 -10.37
CA LEU A 466 -23.01 27.48 -11.08
C LEU A 466 -22.14 28.72 -11.33
N LEU A 467 -22.72 29.94 -11.29
CA LEU A 467 -21.97 31.17 -11.54
C LEU A 467 -21.42 31.75 -10.25
N HIS A 468 -20.10 31.82 -10.16
CA HIS A 468 -19.38 32.40 -9.04
C HIS A 468 -18.71 33.70 -9.47
N ILE A 469 -19.04 34.84 -8.80
CA ILE A 469 -18.53 36.17 -9.13
C ILE A 469 -17.71 36.70 -7.95
N TRP A 470 -16.41 36.93 -8.17
CA TRP A 470 -15.50 37.49 -7.17
C TRP A 470 -15.48 39.00 -7.16
N GLU A 471 -15.59 39.62 -8.34
CA GLU A 471 -15.55 41.08 -8.50
C GLU A 471 -16.39 41.52 -9.70
N LEU A 472 -17.25 42.56 -9.47
CA LEU A 472 -17.96 43.25 -10.55
C LEU A 472 -17.06 44.37 -11.04
N ARG A 473 -16.57 44.32 -12.27
CA ARG A 473 -15.83 45.42 -12.87
C ARG A 473 -16.80 46.57 -13.25
N LYS A 474 -16.51 47.74 -12.73
CA LYS A 474 -17.13 48.98 -13.19
C LYS A 474 -16.56 49.33 -14.57
N GLN A 475 -17.40 49.34 -15.59
CA GLN A 475 -17.18 49.78 -16.98
C GLN A 475 -15.77 49.60 -17.59
N MET A 476 -15.64 48.67 -18.50
CA MET A 476 -14.48 48.60 -19.43
C MET A 476 -14.60 49.65 -20.53
N LYS A 477 -13.53 50.43 -20.78
CA LYS A 477 -13.43 51.29 -21.95
C LYS A 477 -13.44 50.42 -23.23
N ARG A 478 -14.17 50.83 -24.28
CA ARG A 478 -14.43 50.13 -25.55
C ARG A 478 -13.23 49.39 -26.21
N LYS A 479 -12.00 49.83 -26.01
CA LYS A 479 -10.78 49.20 -26.59
C LYS A 479 -10.44 47.81 -26.04
N LEU A 480 -10.84 47.47 -24.83
CA LEU A 480 -10.58 46.14 -24.25
C LEU A 480 -11.56 45.08 -24.70
N LEU A 481 -12.78 45.49 -25.07
CA LEU A 481 -13.81 44.57 -25.59
C LEU A 481 -13.40 43.93 -26.94
N GLN A 482 -12.68 44.66 -27.79
CA GLN A 482 -12.17 44.14 -29.08
C GLN A 482 -11.08 43.08 -28.91
N ILE A 483 -10.23 43.19 -27.87
CA ILE A 483 -9.19 42.21 -27.60
C ILE A 483 -9.76 40.91 -26.98
N VAL A 484 -10.80 41.02 -26.16
CA VAL A 484 -11.47 39.88 -25.52
C VAL A 484 -12.32 39.10 -26.55
N THR A 485 -13.05 39.79 -27.41
CA THR A 485 -13.85 39.14 -28.48
C THR A 485 -13.00 38.52 -29.56
N SER A 486 -11.85 39.10 -29.92
CA SER A 486 -10.91 38.48 -30.88
C SER A 486 -10.16 37.24 -30.33
N ARG A 487 -10.00 37.14 -29.00
CA ARG A 487 -9.43 35.93 -28.35
C ARG A 487 -10.48 34.86 -28.08
N LEU A 488 -11.73 35.21 -27.82
CA LEU A 488 -12.83 34.25 -27.67
C LEU A 488 -13.19 33.55 -29.00
N SER A 489 -13.09 34.24 -30.15
CA SER A 489 -13.33 33.61 -31.46
C SER A 489 -12.27 32.59 -31.85
N MET A 490 -11.07 32.63 -31.26
CA MET A 490 -10.01 31.64 -31.50
C MET A 490 -10.14 30.35 -30.66
N TRP A 491 -11.07 30.30 -29.71
CA TRP A 491 -11.26 29.14 -28.79
C TRP A 491 -12.54 28.34 -29.05
N VAL A 492 -13.39 28.76 -29.97
CA VAL A 492 -14.67 28.11 -30.28
C VAL A 492 -14.52 26.91 -31.24
N ASP A 493 -13.39 26.78 -31.92
CA ASP A 493 -13.13 25.67 -32.86
C ASP A 493 -12.38 24.46 -32.29
N VAL A 494 -12.24 24.35 -30.97
CA VAL A 494 -11.70 23.14 -30.34
C VAL A 494 -12.86 22.27 -29.87
N PRO A 495 -13.02 21.04 -30.38
CA PRO A 495 -14.08 20.15 -29.92
C PRO A 495 -13.91 19.84 -28.46
N ILE A 496 -14.91 20.17 -27.64
CA ILE A 496 -14.99 19.86 -26.21
C ILE A 496 -15.11 18.34 -26.05
N LYS A 497 -13.97 17.66 -26.00
CA LYS A 497 -13.88 16.28 -25.54
C LYS A 497 -12.74 16.17 -24.54
N GLN A 498 -12.97 16.67 -23.34
CA GLN A 498 -12.35 16.20 -22.08
C GLN A 498 -12.70 17.16 -20.95
N THR A 499 -13.35 16.65 -19.93
CA THR A 499 -13.64 17.33 -18.66
C THR A 499 -12.34 17.63 -17.91
N SER A 500 -11.78 18.80 -18.17
CA SER A 500 -10.77 19.42 -17.34
C SER A 500 -11.35 20.75 -16.87
N LEU A 501 -11.24 21.03 -15.59
CA LEU A 501 -11.70 22.30 -15.00
C LEU A 501 -11.10 23.49 -15.78
N LEU A 502 -11.87 24.03 -16.69
CA LEU A 502 -11.58 25.30 -17.33
C LEU A 502 -12.13 26.39 -16.42
N PHE A 503 -11.26 27.19 -15.81
CA PHE A 503 -11.68 28.46 -15.22
C PHE A 503 -12.05 29.41 -16.36
N LEU A 504 -13.31 29.42 -16.74
CA LEU A 504 -13.84 30.43 -17.64
C LEU A 504 -14.07 31.69 -16.82
N CYS A 505 -13.20 32.71 -16.94
CA CYS A 505 -13.51 34.04 -16.53
C CYS A 505 -14.48 34.67 -17.56
N LEU A 506 -15.76 34.37 -17.40
CA LEU A 506 -16.83 35.12 -18.11
C LEU A 506 -16.95 36.50 -17.52
N THR A 507 -16.49 37.50 -18.24
CA THR A 507 -16.81 38.91 -17.93
C THR A 507 -18.15 39.21 -18.59
N VAL A 508 -19.25 39.05 -17.85
CA VAL A 508 -20.56 39.45 -18.31
C VAL A 508 -20.69 40.97 -17.97
N CYS A 509 -20.76 41.80 -19.00
CA CYS A 509 -21.19 43.17 -18.84
C CYS A 509 -22.74 43.18 -18.73
N LEU A 510 -23.24 43.46 -17.53
CA LEU A 510 -24.64 43.90 -17.31
C LEU A 510 -24.75 45.39 -17.50
#